data_8a12adba9b38216587a08919d8666f21
#
_entry.id   8a12adba9b38216587a08919d8666f21
#
_cell.length_a   1.000
_cell.length_b   1.000
_cell.length_c   1.000
_cell.angle_alpha   90.00
_cell.angle_beta   90.00
_cell.angle_gamma   90.00
#
_symmetry.space_group_name_H-M   'P 1'
#
loop_
_entity.id
_entity.type
_entity.pdbx_description
1 polymer ?
#
loop_
_entity_poly.entity_id
_entity_poly.type
_entity_poly.pdbx_seq_one_letter_code
_entity_poly.pdbx_strand_id
1 'polypeptide(L)'
;MQAIILARQDAATGLLPASTAITVHGDYTHAWVRDNVYSIFAAWALALAYRREDPPLAVPLQASVVRLMRGLLTAMMKQSHKVERFKHTQDPLDALHAKYSTQSGDPVVGDSDWGHLQIDATAIFLLAL
;
A
#
# COMPACT_ATOMS: atom_id res chain seq x y z
N MET A 1 -9.47 15.93 1.41
CA MET A 1 -8.54 14.79 1.25
C MET A 1 -7.72 14.55 2.52
N GLN A 2 -6.96 15.53 3.05
CA GLN A 2 -6.16 15.33 4.26
C GLN A 2 -6.97 14.81 5.45
N ALA A 3 -8.10 15.41 5.77
CA ALA A 3 -8.95 15.01 6.91
C ALA A 3 -9.67 13.66 6.73
N ILE A 4 -9.78 13.14 5.51
CA ILE A 4 -10.52 11.90 5.24
C ILE A 4 -9.55 10.75 4.95
N ILE A 5 -8.63 10.94 4.01
CA ILE A 5 -7.72 9.87 3.55
C ILE A 5 -6.45 9.86 4.41
N LEU A 6 -5.67 10.96 4.38
CA LEU A 6 -4.35 10.98 5.02
C LEU A 6 -4.42 10.96 6.56
N ALA A 7 -5.53 11.39 7.16
CA ALA A 7 -5.75 11.22 8.60
C ALA A 7 -5.87 9.74 9.03
N ARG A 8 -6.05 8.81 8.08
CA ARG A 8 -6.07 7.36 8.32
C ARG A 8 -4.74 6.68 8.07
N GLN A 9 -3.74 7.44 7.61
CA GLN A 9 -2.39 6.89 7.40
C GLN A 9 -1.78 6.50 8.74
N ASP A 10 -1.42 5.23 8.86
CA ASP A 10 -0.79 4.74 10.08
C ASP A 10 0.57 5.42 10.30
N ALA A 11 0.82 5.83 11.53
CA ALA A 11 2.01 6.61 11.87
C ALA A 11 3.32 5.79 11.81
N ALA A 12 3.23 4.49 12.10
CA ALA A 12 4.39 3.60 12.15
C ALA A 12 4.69 3.01 10.76
N THR A 13 3.68 2.47 10.09
CA THR A 13 3.86 1.79 8.80
C THR A 13 3.75 2.72 7.59
N GLY A 14 3.02 3.82 7.73
CA GLY A 14 2.68 4.69 6.63
C GLY A 14 1.57 4.17 5.72
N LEU A 15 1.00 3.02 6.00
CA LEU A 15 -0.04 2.38 5.20
C LEU A 15 -1.42 3.00 5.47
N LEU A 16 -2.30 2.84 4.48
CA LEU A 16 -3.70 3.26 4.55
C LEU A 16 -4.60 2.01 4.56
N PRO A 17 -5.66 1.97 5.39
CA PRO A 17 -6.69 0.96 5.24
C PRO A 17 -7.46 1.18 3.93
N ALA A 18 -7.88 0.11 3.26
CA ALA A 18 -8.72 0.22 2.06
C ALA A 18 -10.08 0.84 2.40
N SER A 19 -10.60 0.53 3.59
CA SER A 19 -11.81 1.13 4.15
C SER A 19 -11.73 1.10 5.68
N THR A 20 -12.63 1.81 6.34
CA THR A 20 -12.83 1.71 7.79
C THR A 20 -13.90 0.69 8.17
N ALA A 21 -14.45 -0.03 7.19
CA ALA A 21 -15.56 -0.95 7.39
C ALA A 21 -15.09 -2.39 7.59
N ILE A 22 -15.70 -3.06 8.56
CA ILE A 22 -15.73 -4.52 8.66
C ILE A 22 -17.14 -4.93 8.24
N THR A 23 -17.25 -5.78 7.23
CA THR A 23 -18.54 -6.18 6.66
C THR A 23 -18.66 -7.69 6.65
N VAL A 24 -19.84 -8.20 6.31
CA VAL A 24 -20.07 -9.63 6.08
C VAL A 24 -19.24 -10.22 4.94
N HIS A 25 -18.69 -9.35 4.08
CA HIS A 25 -17.85 -9.76 2.95
C HIS A 25 -16.35 -9.71 3.27
N GLY A 26 -15.96 -9.27 4.47
CA GLY A 26 -14.58 -9.24 4.93
C GLY A 26 -14.17 -7.99 5.69
N ASP A 27 -12.94 -8.02 6.17
CA ASP A 27 -12.28 -6.92 6.84
C ASP A 27 -11.55 -6.04 5.82
N TYR A 28 -12.06 -4.83 5.60
CA TYR A 28 -11.47 -3.84 4.70
C TYR A 28 -10.54 -2.86 5.41
N THR A 29 -10.25 -3.07 6.69
CA THR A 29 -9.28 -2.26 7.45
C THR A 29 -7.83 -2.60 7.09
N HIS A 30 -7.61 -3.66 6.32
CA HIS A 30 -6.30 -4.03 5.82
C HIS A 30 -5.81 -3.06 4.73
N ALA A 31 -4.49 -2.94 4.62
CA ALA A 31 -3.82 -2.18 3.59
C ALA A 31 -3.73 -3.00 2.30
N TRP A 32 -4.63 -2.77 1.36
CA TRP A 32 -4.54 -3.34 0.02
C TRP A 32 -3.55 -2.51 -0.82
N VAL A 33 -2.64 -3.16 -1.50
CA VAL A 33 -1.59 -2.48 -2.29
C VAL A 33 -2.19 -1.56 -3.33
N ARG A 34 -3.14 -2.04 -4.12
CA ARG A 34 -3.81 -1.25 -5.16
C ARG A 34 -4.49 -0.01 -4.59
N ASP A 35 -5.26 -0.17 -3.51
CA ASP A 35 -5.99 0.94 -2.87
C ASP A 35 -5.03 1.98 -2.31
N ASN A 36 -3.93 1.53 -1.72
CA ASN A 36 -2.87 2.41 -1.24
C ASN A 36 -2.24 3.22 -2.37
N VAL A 37 -1.88 2.57 -3.50
CA VAL A 37 -1.25 3.26 -4.64
C VAL A 37 -2.21 4.27 -5.27
N TYR A 38 -3.47 3.92 -5.51
CA TYR A 38 -4.45 4.87 -6.04
C TYR A 38 -4.72 6.04 -5.10
N SER A 39 -4.84 5.77 -3.79
CA SER A 39 -5.03 6.84 -2.81
C SER A 39 -3.84 7.80 -2.78
N ILE A 40 -2.62 7.28 -2.93
CA ILE A 40 -1.43 8.11 -2.88
C ILE A 40 -1.21 8.89 -4.18
N PHE A 41 -1.67 8.40 -5.33
CA PHE A 41 -1.65 9.19 -6.56
C PHE A 41 -2.47 10.48 -6.44
N ALA A 42 -3.61 10.44 -5.74
CA ALA A 42 -4.40 11.64 -5.48
C ALA A 42 -3.64 12.65 -4.60
N ALA A 43 -2.94 12.17 -3.57
CA ALA A 43 -2.09 13.01 -2.72
C ALA A 43 -0.89 13.58 -3.49
N TRP A 44 -0.28 12.77 -4.35
CA TRP A 44 0.82 13.18 -5.22
C TRP A 44 0.39 14.27 -6.20
N ALA A 45 -0.71 14.07 -6.90
CA ALA A 45 -1.24 15.05 -7.84
C ALA A 45 -1.52 16.39 -7.17
N LEU A 46 -2.10 16.37 -5.96
CA LEU A 46 -2.34 17.57 -5.19
C LEU A 46 -1.05 18.25 -4.72
N ALA A 47 -0.04 17.47 -4.31
CA ALA A 47 1.27 17.98 -3.95
C ALA A 47 1.95 18.70 -5.14
N LEU A 48 1.83 18.13 -6.34
CA LEU A 48 2.36 18.74 -7.56
C LEU A 48 1.64 20.05 -7.89
N ALA A 49 0.32 20.11 -7.72
CA ALA A 49 -0.45 21.35 -7.94
C ALA A 49 -0.01 22.45 -6.96
N TYR A 50 0.11 22.13 -5.66
CA TYR A 50 0.53 23.12 -4.66
C TYR A 50 2.03 23.49 -4.72
N ARG A 51 2.85 22.70 -5.38
CA ARG A 51 4.31 22.92 -5.39
C ARG A 51 4.71 24.34 -5.83
N ARG A 52 3.93 24.95 -6.73
CA ARG A 52 4.18 26.29 -7.25
C ARG A 52 3.34 27.36 -6.55
N GLU A 53 2.11 27.02 -6.16
CA GLU A 53 1.14 27.98 -5.64
C GLU A 53 1.25 28.16 -4.12
N ASP A 54 1.47 27.07 -3.39
CA ASP A 54 1.58 27.07 -1.93
C ASP A 54 2.54 25.93 -1.47
N PRO A 55 3.87 26.14 -1.58
CA PRO A 55 4.85 25.13 -1.19
C PRO A 55 4.68 24.57 0.22
N PRO A 56 4.32 25.36 1.25
CA PRO A 56 4.01 24.84 2.58
C PRO A 56 2.94 23.76 2.62
N LEU A 57 1.92 23.81 1.75
CA LEU A 57 0.90 22.75 1.64
C LEU A 57 1.41 21.51 0.89
N ALA A 58 2.35 21.68 -0.03
CA ALA A 58 2.91 20.57 -0.80
C ALA A 58 3.76 19.64 0.06
N VAL A 59 4.56 20.17 0.97
CA VAL A 59 5.54 19.41 1.78
C VAL A 59 4.92 18.26 2.57
N PRO A 60 3.85 18.46 3.37
CA PRO A 60 3.24 17.35 4.12
C PRO A 60 2.60 16.29 3.21
N LEU A 61 2.08 16.68 2.05
CA LEU A 61 1.55 15.74 1.06
C LEU A 61 2.66 14.86 0.48
N GLN A 62 3.79 15.45 0.08
CA GLN A 62 4.96 14.72 -0.39
C GLN A 62 5.50 13.77 0.67
N ALA A 63 5.59 14.20 1.92
CA ALA A 63 6.02 13.36 3.03
C ALA A 63 5.09 12.15 3.22
N SER A 64 3.77 12.33 3.08
CA SER A 64 2.78 11.25 3.14
C SER A 64 2.95 10.25 1.99
N VAL A 65 3.23 10.74 0.77
CA VAL A 65 3.51 9.89 -0.40
C VAL A 65 4.72 9.00 -0.14
N VAL A 66 5.84 9.62 0.24
CA VAL A 66 7.09 8.87 0.48
C VAL A 66 6.91 7.85 1.61
N ARG A 67 6.21 8.22 2.68
CA ARG A 67 5.95 7.34 3.83
C ARG A 67 5.15 6.12 3.40
N LEU A 68 4.09 6.29 2.62
CA LEU A 68 3.26 5.18 2.14
C LEU A 68 4.05 4.25 1.22
N MET A 69 4.75 4.80 0.24
CA MET A 69 5.53 3.98 -0.71
C MET A 69 6.62 3.18 0.00
N ARG A 70 7.29 3.77 0.99
CA ARG A 70 8.24 3.05 1.86
C ARG A 70 7.55 1.99 2.70
N GLY A 71 6.35 2.25 3.23
CA GLY A 71 5.56 1.30 3.99
C GLY A 71 5.19 0.07 3.17
N LEU A 72 4.71 0.26 1.94
CA LEU A 72 4.43 -0.84 1.01
C LEU A 72 5.69 -1.64 0.69
N LEU A 73 6.80 -0.97 0.36
CA LEU A 73 8.07 -1.64 0.11
C LEU A 73 8.50 -2.47 1.32
N THR A 74 8.44 -1.91 2.53
CA THR A 74 8.81 -2.61 3.76
C THR A 74 7.93 -3.85 3.98
N ALA A 75 6.61 -3.73 3.79
CA ALA A 75 5.67 -4.85 3.90
C ALA A 75 6.01 -5.97 2.88
N MET A 76 6.27 -5.60 1.63
CA MET A 76 6.66 -6.55 0.58
C MET A 76 8.01 -7.21 0.90
N MET A 77 8.99 -6.46 1.39
CA MET A 77 10.32 -6.99 1.70
C MET A 77 10.35 -7.93 2.91
N LYS A 78 9.35 -7.91 3.78
CA LYS A 78 9.18 -8.98 4.79
C LYS A 78 8.99 -10.36 4.15
N GLN A 79 8.59 -10.41 2.90
CA GLN A 79 8.42 -11.62 2.11
C GLN A 79 9.51 -11.79 1.03
N SER A 80 10.67 -11.16 1.20
CA SER A 80 11.77 -11.24 0.23
C SER A 80 12.18 -12.69 -0.11
N HIS A 81 12.09 -13.60 0.85
CA HIS A 81 12.34 -15.02 0.63
C HIS A 81 11.40 -15.64 -0.42
N LYS A 82 10.15 -15.19 -0.54
CA LYS A 82 9.21 -15.62 -1.58
C LYS A 82 9.65 -15.13 -2.95
N VAL A 83 10.13 -13.88 -3.05
CA VAL A 83 10.68 -13.33 -4.30
C VAL A 83 11.85 -14.17 -4.79
N GLU A 84 12.76 -14.56 -3.88
CA GLU A 84 13.89 -15.40 -4.23
C GLU A 84 13.44 -16.81 -4.69
N ARG A 85 12.46 -17.41 -4.02
CA ARG A 85 11.91 -18.72 -4.45
C ARG A 85 11.22 -18.59 -5.82
N PHE A 86 10.41 -17.55 -6.01
CA PHE A 86 9.65 -17.35 -7.25
C PHE A 86 10.54 -17.29 -8.50
N LYS A 87 11.78 -16.79 -8.37
CA LYS A 87 12.75 -16.78 -9.48
C LYS A 87 13.01 -18.19 -10.06
N HIS A 88 12.84 -19.21 -9.24
CA HIS A 88 13.11 -20.59 -9.62
C HIS A 88 11.84 -21.42 -9.82
N THR A 89 10.85 -21.24 -8.95
CA THR A 89 9.62 -22.04 -8.95
C THR A 89 8.57 -21.51 -9.93
N GLN A 90 8.48 -20.19 -10.05
CA GLN A 90 7.37 -19.49 -10.72
C GLN A 90 5.99 -19.95 -10.21
N ASP A 91 5.94 -20.48 -8.99
CA ASP A 91 4.71 -20.94 -8.35
C ASP A 91 3.89 -19.72 -7.89
N PRO A 92 2.60 -19.61 -8.25
CA PRO A 92 1.73 -18.53 -7.75
C PRO A 92 1.70 -18.40 -6.23
N LEU A 93 1.91 -19.47 -5.47
CA LEU A 93 1.99 -19.45 -4.01
C LEU A 93 3.21 -18.69 -3.48
N ASP A 94 4.24 -18.53 -4.30
CA ASP A 94 5.42 -17.72 -3.99
C ASP A 94 5.29 -16.24 -4.40
N ALA A 95 4.14 -15.84 -4.95
CA ALA A 95 3.88 -14.42 -5.25
C ALA A 95 3.78 -13.59 -3.96
N LEU A 96 4.05 -12.29 -4.08
CA LEU A 96 3.84 -11.34 -3.00
C LEU A 96 2.35 -11.16 -2.71
N HIS A 97 2.02 -10.98 -1.44
CA HIS A 97 0.65 -10.71 -1.03
C HIS A 97 0.14 -9.36 -1.56
N ALA A 98 -1.14 -9.30 -1.87
CA ALA A 98 -1.81 -8.08 -2.33
C ALA A 98 -2.34 -7.22 -1.17
N LYS A 99 -2.35 -7.74 0.07
CA LYS A 99 -2.83 -7.03 1.26
C LYS A 99 -2.03 -7.35 2.50
N TYR A 100 -1.92 -6.35 3.37
CA TYR A 100 -1.11 -6.37 4.59
C TYR A 100 -1.87 -5.78 5.76
N SER A 101 -1.43 -6.09 6.97
CA SER A 101 -1.87 -5.39 8.17
C SER A 101 -1.49 -3.90 8.06
N THR A 102 -2.45 -3.02 8.21
CA THR A 102 -2.21 -1.57 8.22
C THR A 102 -1.26 -1.17 9.36
N GLN A 103 -1.33 -1.86 10.49
CA GLN A 103 -0.56 -1.54 11.69
C GLN A 103 0.85 -2.12 11.69
N SER A 104 1.03 -3.34 11.17
CA SER A 104 2.33 -4.02 11.23
C SER A 104 3.01 -4.19 9.87
N GLY A 105 2.26 -4.14 8.76
CA GLY A 105 2.78 -4.47 7.44
C GLY A 105 3.02 -5.97 7.22
N ASP A 106 2.48 -6.83 8.08
CA ASP A 106 2.57 -8.28 7.88
C ASP A 106 1.48 -8.79 6.95
N PRO A 107 1.68 -9.91 6.24
CA PRO A 107 0.62 -10.60 5.52
C PRO A 107 -0.55 -10.92 6.43
N VAL A 108 -1.77 -10.79 5.94
CA VAL A 108 -3.01 -11.00 6.72
C VAL A 108 -3.83 -12.19 6.23
N VAL A 109 -3.30 -12.93 5.26
CA VAL A 109 -3.89 -14.17 4.73
C VAL A 109 -2.79 -15.17 4.45
N GLY A 110 -3.13 -16.44 4.32
CA GLY A 110 -2.22 -17.49 3.85
C GLY A 110 -1.98 -17.44 2.35
N ASP A 111 -0.97 -18.16 1.88
CA ASP A 111 -0.54 -18.16 0.48
C ASP A 111 -1.56 -18.79 -0.48
N SER A 112 -2.49 -19.59 0.02
CA SER A 112 -3.59 -20.20 -0.72
C SER A 112 -4.94 -19.49 -0.53
N ASP A 113 -4.98 -18.45 0.30
CA ASP A 113 -6.22 -17.80 0.67
C ASP A 113 -6.63 -16.73 -0.34
N TRP A 114 -7.93 -16.43 -0.36
CA TRP A 114 -8.44 -15.31 -1.13
C TRP A 114 -7.78 -13.98 -0.70
N GLY A 115 -7.36 -13.21 -1.69
CA GLY A 115 -6.67 -11.93 -1.48
C GLY A 115 -5.17 -12.07 -1.28
N HIS A 116 -4.59 -13.28 -1.40
CA HIS A 116 -3.15 -13.46 -1.47
C HIS A 116 -2.58 -12.81 -2.72
N LEU A 117 -2.93 -13.31 -3.89
CA LEU A 117 -2.40 -12.87 -5.17
C LEU A 117 -3.39 -11.98 -5.93
N GLN A 118 -2.91 -10.79 -6.28
CA GLN A 118 -3.51 -9.93 -7.30
C GLN A 118 -2.38 -9.40 -8.18
N ILE A 119 -2.33 -9.81 -9.43
CA ILE A 119 -1.24 -9.51 -10.37
C ILE A 119 -1.06 -8.00 -10.54
N ASP A 120 -2.16 -7.25 -10.59
CA ASP A 120 -2.15 -5.80 -10.72
C ASP A 120 -1.54 -5.07 -9.51
N ALA A 121 -1.59 -5.65 -8.32
CA ALA A 121 -1.11 -5.01 -7.10
C ALA A 121 0.40 -4.71 -7.16
N THR A 122 1.23 -5.72 -7.46
CA THR A 122 2.68 -5.53 -7.59
C THR A 122 3.01 -4.66 -8.81
N ALA A 123 2.29 -4.85 -9.92
CA ALA A 123 2.51 -4.08 -11.13
C ALA A 123 2.26 -2.57 -10.91
N ILE A 124 1.14 -2.20 -10.29
CA ILE A 124 0.83 -0.78 -10.04
C ILE A 124 1.80 -0.14 -9.04
N PHE A 125 2.28 -0.91 -8.04
CA PHE A 125 3.32 -0.43 -7.13
C PHE A 125 4.61 -0.09 -7.89
N LEU A 126 5.07 -0.98 -8.77
CA LEU A 126 6.28 -0.74 -9.59
C LEU A 126 6.12 0.45 -10.55
N LEU A 127 4.91 0.66 -11.10
CA LEU A 127 4.62 1.81 -11.94
C LEU A 127 4.57 3.14 -11.16
N ALA A 128 4.41 3.08 -9.84
CA ALA A 128 4.34 4.24 -8.96
C ALA A 128 5.72 4.67 -8.40
N LEU A 129 6.77 3.88 -8.59
CA LEU A 129 8.15 4.19 -8.18
C LEU A 129 8.80 5.20 -9.11
#